data_a94555ee773e9ccf2c4f1283abc50776
#
_entry.id   a94555ee773e9ccf2c4f1283abc50776
#
_cell.length_a   1.000
_cell.length_b   1.000
_cell.length_c   1.000
_cell.angle_alpha   90.00
_cell.angle_beta   90.00
_cell.angle_gamma   90.00
#
_symmetry.space_group_name_H-M   'P 1'
#
loop_
_entity.id
_entity.type
_entity.pdbx_description
1 polymer ?
#
loop_
_entity_poly.entity_id
_entity_poly.type
_entity_poly.pdbx_seq_one_letter_code
_entity_poly.pdbx_strand_id
1 'polypeptide(L)'
;MIRIYTDGAAQGNPGPGGYGVIMKYKDAMKELSEGFRITTNNRMELLAVISGLEAIKKEGIPVTIYSDSKYVVDAIEKGWIWGWQKKNFAKKANADLWQRYIPLHQKYKPKFVWIRGHAGHPENERCDQLAVASAMGSGLAIDQWYESHRNEVQ
;
A
#
# COMPACT_ATOMS: atom_id res chain seq x y z
N MET A 1 -0.12 -1.20 20.67
CA MET A 1 0.19 -1.63 19.29
C MET A 1 -0.63 -0.82 18.31
N ILE A 2 0.01 -0.33 17.27
CA ILE A 2 -0.69 0.32 16.16
C ILE A 2 -1.09 -0.76 15.17
N ARG A 3 -2.36 -0.79 14.78
CA ARG A 3 -2.87 -1.70 13.75
C ARG A 3 -3.21 -0.90 12.51
N ILE A 4 -2.67 -1.32 11.38
CA ILE A 4 -2.91 -0.67 10.09
C ILE A 4 -3.54 -1.70 9.16
N TYR A 5 -4.71 -1.39 8.63
CA TYR A 5 -5.42 -2.20 7.64
C TYR A 5 -5.33 -1.47 6.32
N THR A 6 -5.05 -2.20 5.25
CA THR A 6 -4.77 -1.60 3.94
C THR A 6 -5.48 -2.36 2.83
N ASP A 7 -5.87 -1.63 1.79
CA ASP A 7 -6.34 -2.24 0.54
C ASP A 7 -6.09 -1.27 -0.62
N GLY A 8 -5.98 -1.84 -1.81
CA GLY A 8 -5.82 -1.08 -3.04
C GLY A 8 -6.61 -1.72 -4.16
N ALA A 9 -7.06 -0.91 -5.11
CA ALA A 9 -7.86 -1.37 -6.22
C ALA A 9 -7.58 -0.54 -7.46
N ALA A 10 -7.70 -1.16 -8.64
CA ALA A 10 -7.68 -0.44 -9.91
C ALA A 10 -8.82 -0.95 -10.79
N GLN A 11 -9.51 -0.04 -11.45
CA GLN A 11 -10.62 -0.35 -12.36
C GLN A 11 -10.04 -0.60 -13.74
N GLY A 12 -9.89 -1.90 -14.12
CA GLY A 12 -9.11 -2.27 -15.30
C GLY A 12 -7.62 -2.04 -15.00
N ASN A 13 -6.83 -3.01 -14.88
CA ASN A 13 -5.46 -2.94 -14.38
C ASN A 13 -4.45 -2.91 -15.55
N PRO A 14 -3.94 -1.72 -16.02
CA PRO A 14 -4.06 -0.40 -15.40
C PRO A 14 -5.39 0.30 -15.66
N GLY A 15 -5.68 1.29 -14.81
CA GLY A 15 -6.87 2.11 -14.93
C GLY A 15 -6.97 3.04 -13.73
N PRO A 16 -8.12 3.72 -13.55
CA PRO A 16 -8.32 4.50 -12.35
C PRO A 16 -8.22 3.61 -11.12
N GLY A 17 -7.46 4.06 -10.14
CA GLY A 17 -7.23 3.26 -8.93
C GLY A 17 -7.25 4.12 -7.67
N GLY A 18 -7.27 3.44 -6.54
CA GLY A 18 -7.25 4.10 -5.26
C GLY A 18 -6.81 3.16 -4.16
N TYR A 19 -6.50 3.73 -3.00
CA TYR A 19 -6.19 2.96 -1.82
C TYR A 19 -7.05 3.40 -0.64
N GLY A 20 -7.19 2.50 0.32
CA GLY A 20 -7.84 2.76 1.59
C GLY A 20 -7.01 2.23 2.73
N VAL A 21 -6.96 2.98 3.82
CA VAL A 21 -6.22 2.64 5.03
C VAL A 21 -7.07 2.93 6.24
N ILE A 22 -7.07 2.01 7.20
CA ILE A 22 -7.60 2.26 8.53
C ILE A 22 -6.47 2.06 9.53
N MET A 23 -6.23 3.08 10.36
CA MET A 23 -5.25 3.01 11.43
C MET A 23 -5.98 3.02 12.77
N LYS A 24 -5.61 2.09 13.64
CA LYS A 24 -6.20 1.99 14.98
C LYS A 24 -5.10 1.98 16.04
N TYR A 25 -5.27 2.80 17.06
CA TYR A 25 -4.40 2.81 18.22
C TYR A 25 -5.23 3.19 19.44
N LYS A 26 -5.33 2.29 20.42
CA LYS A 26 -6.21 2.47 21.59
C LYS A 26 -7.63 2.75 21.09
N ASP A 27 -8.23 3.86 21.51
CA ASP A 27 -9.59 4.24 21.10
C ASP A 27 -9.61 5.13 19.87
N ALA A 28 -8.44 5.49 19.33
CA ALA A 28 -8.35 6.36 18.17
C ALA A 28 -8.41 5.54 16.87
N MET A 29 -9.07 6.11 15.86
CA MET A 29 -9.14 5.54 14.53
C MET A 29 -8.97 6.64 13.50
N LYS A 30 -8.24 6.33 12.42
CA LYS A 30 -8.03 7.26 11.33
C LYS A 30 -8.19 6.51 10.00
N GLU A 31 -8.88 7.13 9.05
CA GLU A 31 -9.02 6.61 7.69
C GLU A 31 -8.22 7.49 6.74
N LEU A 32 -7.54 6.85 5.78
CA LEU A 32 -6.83 7.53 4.70
C LEU A 32 -7.28 6.91 3.38
N SER A 33 -7.39 7.74 2.35
CA SER A 33 -7.71 7.27 1.00
C SER A 33 -7.27 8.29 -0.03
N GLU A 34 -6.96 7.82 -1.23
CA GLU A 34 -6.62 8.68 -2.35
C GLU A 34 -6.87 7.93 -3.66
N GLY A 35 -7.26 8.65 -4.71
CA GLY A 35 -7.50 8.08 -6.03
C GLY A 35 -6.57 8.66 -7.08
N PHE A 36 -6.24 7.82 -8.08
CA PHE A 36 -5.34 8.16 -9.18
C PHE A 36 -6.01 7.83 -10.51
N ARG A 37 -5.75 8.65 -11.52
CA ARG A 37 -6.43 8.51 -12.82
C ARG A 37 -5.99 7.27 -13.59
N ILE A 38 -4.69 6.91 -13.53
CA ILE A 38 -4.13 5.71 -14.16
C ILE A 38 -3.07 5.13 -13.25
N THR A 39 -3.27 3.92 -12.78
CA THR A 39 -2.34 3.22 -11.91
C THR A 39 -2.60 1.72 -11.96
N THR A 40 -2.00 0.94 -11.07
CA THR A 40 -2.20 -0.50 -11.01
C THR A 40 -2.64 -0.94 -9.62
N ASN A 41 -3.21 -2.13 -9.56
CA ASN A 41 -3.60 -2.76 -8.29
C ASN A 41 -2.40 -2.85 -7.32
N ASN A 42 -1.27 -3.38 -7.81
CA ASN A 42 -0.10 -3.58 -6.95
C ASN A 42 0.46 -2.25 -6.42
N ARG A 43 0.44 -1.20 -7.24
CA ARG A 43 0.87 0.12 -6.78
C ARG A 43 -0.03 0.64 -5.66
N MET A 44 -1.33 0.48 -5.82
CA MET A 44 -2.28 0.93 -4.80
C MET A 44 -2.17 0.13 -3.50
N GLU A 45 -1.97 -1.18 -3.59
CA GLU A 45 -1.72 -2.02 -2.42
C GLU A 45 -0.47 -1.57 -1.66
N LEU A 46 0.62 -1.34 -2.38
CA LEU A 46 1.87 -0.91 -1.75
C LEU A 46 1.79 0.52 -1.22
N LEU A 47 1.15 1.42 -1.97
CA LEU A 47 1.00 2.80 -1.54
C LEU A 47 0.11 2.92 -0.29
N ALA A 48 -0.87 2.04 -0.15
CA ALA A 48 -1.68 1.98 1.08
C ALA A 48 -0.80 1.70 2.30
N VAL A 49 0.10 0.72 2.19
CA VAL A 49 1.03 0.40 3.27
C VAL A 49 1.95 1.59 3.59
N ILE A 50 2.52 2.19 2.56
CA ILE A 50 3.40 3.35 2.72
C ILE A 50 2.66 4.52 3.39
N SER A 51 1.47 4.84 2.91
CA SER A 51 0.69 5.95 3.43
C SER A 51 0.31 5.74 4.90
N GLY A 52 -0.03 4.51 5.26
CA GLY A 52 -0.31 4.17 6.65
C GLY A 52 0.90 4.38 7.54
N LEU A 53 2.07 3.88 7.13
CA LEU A 53 3.29 4.05 7.91
C LEU A 53 3.72 5.51 8.01
N GLU A 54 3.60 6.27 6.92
CA GLU A 54 3.96 7.70 6.92
C GLU A 54 3.05 8.54 7.83
N ALA A 55 1.84 8.06 8.09
CA ALA A 55 0.90 8.76 8.94
C ALA A 55 1.12 8.52 10.45
N ILE A 56 2.02 7.63 10.81
CA ILE A 56 2.32 7.35 12.22
C ILE A 56 3.02 8.57 12.82
N LYS A 57 2.51 9.04 13.97
CA LYS A 57 3.06 10.23 14.64
C LYS A 57 3.90 9.89 15.87
N LYS A 58 3.79 8.66 16.39
CA LYS A 58 4.50 8.24 17.61
C LYS A 58 5.47 7.12 17.26
N GLU A 59 6.72 7.27 17.70
CA GLU A 59 7.74 6.24 17.53
C GLU A 59 7.75 5.29 18.74
N GLY A 60 8.39 4.13 18.56
CA GLY A 60 8.59 3.18 19.63
C GLY A 60 7.38 2.31 19.96
N ILE A 61 6.30 2.41 19.19
CA ILE A 61 5.11 1.59 19.38
C ILE A 61 5.11 0.48 18.33
N PRO A 62 4.93 -0.80 18.73
CA PRO A 62 4.85 -1.88 17.75
C PRO A 62 3.75 -1.65 16.72
N VAL A 63 4.05 -1.97 15.45
CA VAL A 63 3.14 -1.78 14.33
C VAL A 63 2.84 -3.13 13.68
N THR A 64 1.56 -3.41 13.46
CA THR A 64 1.12 -4.58 12.70
C THR A 64 0.29 -4.10 11.51
N ILE A 65 0.62 -4.62 10.33
CA ILE A 65 -0.07 -4.28 9.08
C ILE A 65 -0.84 -5.50 8.60
N TYR A 66 -2.12 -5.31 8.34
CA TYR A 66 -3.01 -6.35 7.81
C TYR A 66 -3.27 -6.04 6.34
N SER A 67 -2.91 -6.96 5.47
CA SER A 67 -3.05 -6.79 4.02
C SER A 67 -3.50 -8.10 3.37
N ASP A 68 -4.33 -8.00 2.33
CA ASP A 68 -4.70 -9.16 1.51
C ASP A 68 -3.81 -9.28 0.26
N SER A 69 -2.85 -8.38 0.08
CA SER A 69 -1.96 -8.39 -1.06
C SER A 69 -0.79 -9.35 -0.84
N LYS A 70 -0.83 -10.50 -1.50
CA LYS A 70 0.30 -11.42 -1.51
C LYS A 70 1.55 -10.79 -2.11
N TYR A 71 1.38 -9.94 -3.12
CA TYR A 71 2.49 -9.24 -3.74
C TYR A 71 3.29 -8.45 -2.70
N VAL A 72 2.61 -7.64 -1.89
CA VAL A 72 3.28 -6.80 -0.90
C VAL A 72 3.82 -7.63 0.26
N VAL A 73 2.99 -8.50 0.82
CA VAL A 73 3.36 -9.28 2.02
C VAL A 73 4.53 -10.20 1.70
N ASP A 74 4.49 -10.92 0.58
CA ASP A 74 5.55 -11.86 0.23
C ASP A 74 6.86 -11.15 -0.12
N ALA A 75 6.81 -10.03 -0.81
CA ALA A 75 8.01 -9.27 -1.15
C ALA A 75 8.79 -8.87 0.10
N ILE A 76 8.08 -8.56 1.17
CA ILE A 76 8.68 -8.13 2.43
C ILE A 76 9.04 -9.33 3.31
N GLU A 77 8.07 -10.22 3.55
CA GLU A 77 8.26 -11.33 4.49
C GLU A 77 9.22 -12.40 3.95
N LYS A 78 9.24 -12.61 2.65
CA LYS A 78 10.21 -13.51 2.01
C LYS A 78 11.54 -12.83 1.69
N GLY A 79 11.63 -11.53 1.95
CA GLY A 79 12.88 -10.79 1.81
C GLY A 79 13.28 -10.47 0.37
N TRP A 80 12.37 -10.59 -0.60
CA TRP A 80 12.68 -10.32 -2.01
C TRP A 80 13.15 -8.89 -2.24
N ILE A 81 12.62 -7.93 -1.46
CA ILE A 81 12.99 -6.52 -1.61
C ILE A 81 14.48 -6.28 -1.40
N TRP A 82 15.13 -7.09 -0.56
CA TRP A 82 16.55 -6.91 -0.27
C TRP A 82 17.42 -7.31 -1.45
N GLY A 83 17.02 -8.33 -2.20
CA GLY A 83 17.69 -8.70 -3.46
C GLY A 83 17.49 -7.61 -4.52
N TRP A 84 16.29 -7.07 -4.60
CA TRP A 84 15.99 -5.98 -5.55
C TRP A 84 16.80 -4.72 -5.20
N GLN A 85 16.93 -4.41 -3.91
CA GLN A 85 17.70 -3.27 -3.44
C GLN A 85 19.19 -3.37 -3.85
N LYS A 86 19.77 -4.57 -3.74
CA LYS A 86 21.14 -4.80 -4.15
C LYS A 86 21.39 -4.50 -5.63
N LYS A 87 20.37 -4.64 -6.45
CA LYS A 87 20.41 -4.35 -7.88
C LYS A 87 19.87 -2.96 -8.21
N ASN A 88 19.71 -2.10 -7.21
CA ASN A 88 19.16 -0.76 -7.34
C ASN A 88 17.77 -0.75 -7.99
N PHE A 89 16.97 -1.81 -7.74
CA PHE A 89 15.64 -1.99 -8.32
C PHE A 89 15.64 -1.96 -9.86
N ALA A 90 16.76 -2.34 -10.48
CA ALA A 90 16.89 -2.32 -11.94
C ALA A 90 15.78 -3.16 -12.58
N LYS A 91 15.04 -2.54 -13.52
CA LYS A 91 13.94 -3.15 -14.27
C LYS A 91 12.81 -3.68 -13.39
N LYS A 92 12.70 -3.21 -12.15
CA LYS A 92 11.61 -3.62 -11.28
C LYS A 92 10.43 -2.66 -11.38
N ALA A 93 9.23 -3.25 -11.53
CA ALA A 93 8.00 -2.51 -11.39
C ALA A 93 7.91 -1.93 -9.98
N ASN A 94 7.36 -0.75 -9.86
CA ASN A 94 7.12 -0.10 -8.56
C ASN A 94 8.40 0.26 -7.80
N ALA A 95 9.51 0.41 -8.52
CA ALA A 95 10.81 0.74 -7.91
C ALA A 95 10.74 1.99 -7.03
N ASP A 96 10.03 3.01 -7.46
CA ASP A 96 9.85 4.25 -6.70
C ASP A 96 9.20 4.00 -5.35
N LEU A 97 8.13 3.21 -5.33
CA LEU A 97 7.40 2.90 -4.11
C LEU A 97 8.21 2.01 -3.17
N TRP A 98 8.91 1.01 -3.71
CA TRP A 98 9.77 0.17 -2.88
C TRP A 98 10.91 0.96 -2.26
N GLN A 99 11.50 1.91 -3.00
CA GLN A 99 12.53 2.78 -2.46
C GLN A 99 11.98 3.69 -1.36
N ARG A 100 10.73 4.14 -1.49
CA ARG A 100 10.06 4.93 -0.47
C ARG A 100 9.70 4.10 0.76
N TYR A 101 9.39 2.81 0.56
CA TYR A 101 9.02 1.90 1.64
C TYR A 101 10.21 1.56 2.56
N ILE A 102 11.39 1.33 2.01
CA ILE A 102 12.52 0.79 2.78
C ILE A 102 12.88 1.60 4.02
N PRO A 103 12.99 2.94 3.98
CA PRO A 103 13.25 3.71 5.21
C PRO A 103 12.17 3.53 6.27
N LEU A 104 10.92 3.38 5.85
CA LEU A 104 9.81 3.14 6.77
C LEU A 104 9.93 1.77 7.44
N HIS A 105 10.35 0.77 6.67
CA HIS A 105 10.60 -0.57 7.21
C HIS A 105 11.69 -0.55 8.28
N GLN A 106 12.76 0.16 8.00
CA GLN A 106 13.89 0.28 8.94
C GLN A 106 13.49 1.02 10.21
N LYS A 107 12.63 2.02 10.08
CA LYS A 107 12.19 2.84 11.20
C LYS A 107 11.17 2.12 12.09
N TYR A 108 10.15 1.51 11.48
CA TYR A 108 9.03 0.95 12.22
C TYR A 108 9.09 -0.56 12.40
N LYS A 109 9.84 -1.27 11.55
CA LYS A 109 9.97 -2.74 11.57
C LYS A 109 8.59 -3.40 11.71
N PRO A 110 7.65 -3.09 10.81
CA PRO A 110 6.28 -3.56 10.96
C PRO A 110 6.18 -5.07 10.82
N LYS A 111 5.28 -5.67 11.58
CA LYS A 111 4.88 -7.05 11.41
C LYS A 111 3.74 -7.09 10.40
N PHE A 112 3.81 -8.00 9.45
CA PHE A 112 2.75 -8.19 8.46
C PHE A 112 1.91 -9.41 8.79
N VAL A 113 0.61 -9.26 8.65
CA VAL A 113 -0.35 -10.35 8.73
C VAL A 113 -1.11 -10.39 7.41
N TRP A 114 -0.94 -11.47 6.66
CA TRP A 114 -1.74 -11.66 5.46
C TRP A 114 -3.13 -12.09 5.87
N ILE A 115 -4.15 -11.44 5.30
CA ILE A 115 -5.54 -11.79 5.50
C ILE A 115 -6.15 -12.12 4.14
N ARG A 116 -7.09 -13.06 4.13
CA ARG A 116 -7.79 -13.42 2.92
C ARG A 116 -8.78 -12.30 2.56
N GLY A 117 -8.70 -11.81 1.32
CA GLY A 117 -9.61 -10.77 0.85
C GLY A 117 -11.07 -11.26 0.85
N HIS A 118 -11.99 -10.36 1.17
CA HIS A 118 -13.43 -10.64 1.19
C HIS A 118 -13.82 -11.79 2.10
N ALA A 119 -13.09 -11.98 3.21
CA ALA A 119 -13.35 -13.05 4.17
C ALA A 119 -14.09 -12.57 5.43
N GLY A 120 -14.82 -11.46 5.34
CA GLY A 120 -15.63 -10.95 6.43
C GLY A 120 -14.88 -10.13 7.48
N HIS A 121 -13.69 -9.64 7.18
CA HIS A 121 -12.97 -8.74 8.07
C HIS A 121 -13.49 -7.32 7.91
N PRO A 122 -14.17 -6.72 8.91
CA PRO A 122 -14.81 -5.41 8.75
C PRO A 122 -13.85 -4.30 8.33
N GLU A 123 -12.66 -4.26 8.93
CA GLU A 123 -11.67 -3.24 8.60
C GLU A 123 -11.16 -3.39 7.16
N ASN A 124 -10.92 -4.63 6.73
CA ASN A 124 -10.48 -4.88 5.36
C ASN A 124 -11.57 -4.52 4.35
N GLU A 125 -12.83 -4.85 4.64
CA GLU A 125 -13.93 -4.47 3.78
C GLU A 125 -14.09 -2.95 3.70
N ARG A 126 -13.89 -2.26 4.81
CA ARG A 126 -13.94 -0.79 4.81
C ARG A 126 -12.79 -0.20 3.98
N CYS A 127 -11.60 -0.76 4.06
CA CYS A 127 -10.47 -0.34 3.22
C CYS A 127 -10.78 -0.54 1.74
N ASP A 128 -11.41 -1.65 1.37
CA ASP A 128 -11.84 -1.90 0.00
C ASP A 128 -12.84 -0.84 -0.47
N GLN A 129 -13.83 -0.52 0.36
CA GLN A 129 -14.80 0.53 0.05
C GLN A 129 -14.13 1.87 -0.18
N LEU A 130 -13.17 2.24 0.67
CA LEU A 130 -12.42 3.49 0.52
C LEU A 130 -11.60 3.49 -0.76
N ALA A 131 -10.95 2.37 -1.08
CA ALA A 131 -10.14 2.24 -2.29
C ALA A 131 -10.98 2.38 -3.55
N VAL A 132 -12.11 1.67 -3.62
CA VAL A 132 -13.00 1.70 -4.78
C VAL A 132 -13.64 3.08 -4.93
N ALA A 133 -14.14 3.67 -3.84
CA ALA A 133 -14.74 4.99 -3.87
C ALA A 133 -13.74 6.05 -4.34
N SER A 134 -12.49 5.96 -3.90
CA SER A 134 -11.45 6.89 -4.33
C SER A 134 -11.12 6.73 -5.82
N ALA A 135 -11.06 5.49 -6.31
CA ALA A 135 -10.80 5.21 -7.72
C ALA A 135 -11.92 5.76 -8.63
N MET A 136 -13.15 5.75 -8.15
CA MET A 136 -14.32 6.19 -8.92
C MET A 136 -14.67 7.66 -8.71
N GLY A 137 -13.93 8.37 -7.88
CA GLY A 137 -14.19 9.76 -7.57
C GLY A 137 -13.78 10.72 -8.68
N SER A 138 -14.01 12.00 -8.45
CA SER A 138 -13.53 13.08 -9.29
C SER A 138 -12.25 13.67 -8.71
N GLY A 139 -11.53 14.46 -9.51
CA GLY A 139 -10.30 15.09 -9.05
C GLY A 139 -9.17 14.11 -8.77
N LEU A 140 -9.08 13.03 -9.57
CA LEU A 140 -8.06 12.01 -9.40
C LEU A 140 -6.66 12.58 -9.59
N ALA A 141 -5.73 12.13 -8.75
CA ALA A 141 -4.34 12.52 -8.84
C ALA A 141 -3.64 11.84 -10.02
N ILE A 142 -2.44 12.32 -10.32
CA ILE A 142 -1.59 11.71 -11.34
C ILE A 142 -0.55 10.86 -10.63
N ASP A 143 -0.48 9.59 -10.98
CA ASP A 143 0.61 8.71 -10.56
C ASP A 143 1.77 8.96 -11.51
N GLN A 144 2.57 9.98 -11.20
CA GLN A 144 3.56 10.52 -12.13
C GLN A 144 4.61 9.48 -12.52
N TRP A 145 5.16 8.77 -11.56
CA TRP A 145 6.19 7.78 -11.87
C TRP A 145 5.62 6.68 -12.76
N TYR A 146 4.43 6.17 -12.44
CA TYR A 146 3.81 5.12 -13.24
C TYR A 146 3.54 5.57 -14.66
N GLU A 147 2.93 6.74 -14.83
CA GLU A 147 2.58 7.23 -16.18
C GLU A 147 3.82 7.51 -17.02
N SER A 148 4.94 7.87 -16.38
CA SER A 148 6.19 8.11 -17.08
C SER A 148 6.97 6.84 -17.42
N HIS A 149 6.79 5.77 -16.63
CA HIS A 149 7.61 4.56 -16.71
C HIS A 149 6.87 3.30 -17.13
N ARG A 150 5.56 3.37 -17.36
CA ARG A 150 4.74 2.17 -17.56
C ARG A 150 5.13 1.34 -18.78
N ASN A 151 5.84 1.91 -19.75
CA ASN A 151 6.31 1.19 -20.94
C ASN A 151 7.75 0.67 -20.78
N GLU A 152 8.40 0.94 -19.65
CA GLU A 152 9.81 0.61 -19.42
C GLU A 152 10.00 -0.61 -18.50
N VAL A 153 9.02 -0.87 -17.63
CA VAL A 153 9.09 -1.95 -16.63
C VAL A 153 7.81 -2.76 -16.66
N GLN A 154 7.95 -4.01 -16.27
CA GLN A 154 6.83 -4.94 -16.25
C GLN A 154 6.57 -5.46 -14.86
#